data_a28ac80df7c9e7a381df7d944a101f20
#
_entry.id   a28ac80df7c9e7a381df7d944a101f20
#
_cell.length_a   1.000
_cell.length_b   1.000
_cell.length_c   1.000
_cell.angle_alpha   90.00
_cell.angle_beta   90.00
_cell.angle_gamma   90.00
#
_symmetry.space_group_name_H-M   'P 1'
#
loop_
_entity.id
_entity.type
_entity.pdbx_description
1 polymer ?
#
loop_
_entity_poly.entity_id
_entity_poly.type
_entity_poly.pdbx_seq_one_letter_code
_entity_poly.pdbx_strand_id
1 'polypeptide(L)'
;MLLPHGTVIALVDGNNFQLFRNAGNEATPELDPLPSPKLDAHNHSGTGHHSSAGNHAGTLVSEDAHAIAAVNWLNAQVLGHKIDNLVLIAAPRTLGEMRRHYHKQLEQVLMGELAKDLAGRKGPEILAALKGR
;
A
#
# COMPACT_ATOMS: atom_id res chain seq x y z
N MET A 1 12.30 -12.24 -4.63
CA MET A 1 10.84 -12.52 -4.65
C MET A 1 10.38 -12.68 -6.09
N LEU A 2 9.73 -13.78 -6.39
CA LEU A 2 9.20 -13.99 -7.72
C LEU A 2 7.82 -13.40 -7.82
N LEU A 3 7.57 -12.66 -8.89
CA LEU A 3 6.31 -11.95 -9.07
C LEU A 3 5.56 -12.52 -10.28
N PRO A 4 4.54 -13.32 -10.07
CA PRO A 4 3.73 -13.80 -11.20
C PRO A 4 3.15 -12.65 -12.01
N HIS A 5 2.83 -12.92 -13.26
CA HIS A 5 2.15 -11.95 -14.10
C HIS A 5 0.86 -11.50 -13.39
N GLY A 6 0.60 -10.23 -13.41
CA GLY A 6 -0.61 -9.67 -12.81
C GLY A 6 -0.49 -9.34 -11.33
N THR A 7 0.67 -9.64 -10.70
CA THR A 7 0.86 -9.25 -9.29
C THR A 7 0.75 -7.75 -9.15
N VAL A 8 0.02 -7.31 -8.15
CA VAL A 8 -0.14 -5.89 -7.85
C VAL A 8 0.84 -5.52 -6.74
N ILE A 9 1.55 -4.43 -6.93
CA ILE A 9 2.47 -3.91 -5.91
C ILE A 9 1.90 -2.59 -5.44
N ALA A 10 1.66 -2.45 -4.15
CA ALA A 10 1.13 -1.23 -3.56
C ALA A 10 2.18 -0.56 -2.70
N LEU A 11 2.45 0.70 -2.96
CA LEU A 11 3.35 1.51 -2.16
C LEU A 11 2.52 2.52 -1.40
N VAL A 12 2.63 2.54 -0.10
CA VAL A 12 1.86 3.43 0.76
C VAL A 12 2.78 4.25 1.64
N ASP A 13 2.55 5.56 1.69
CA ASP A 13 3.20 6.38 2.70
C ASP A 13 2.12 7.24 3.36
N GLY A 14 2.49 8.23 4.13
CA GLY A 14 1.52 9.04 4.87
C GLY A 14 0.60 9.87 3.99
N ASN A 15 0.99 10.11 2.74
CA ASN A 15 0.25 10.98 1.85
C ASN A 15 -0.01 10.39 0.48
N ASN A 16 0.68 9.33 0.13
CA ASN A 16 0.63 8.79 -1.23
C ASN A 16 0.27 7.32 -1.25
N PHE A 17 -0.41 6.93 -2.31
CA PHE A 17 -0.76 5.54 -2.54
C PHE A 17 -0.53 5.26 -4.02
N GLN A 18 0.50 4.47 -4.32
CA GLN A 18 0.85 4.17 -5.69
C GLN A 18 0.65 2.69 -5.94
N LEU A 19 0.18 2.37 -7.12
CA LEU A 19 -0.06 0.99 -7.51
C LEU A 19 0.68 0.68 -8.80
N PHE A 20 1.21 -0.54 -8.86
CA PHE A 20 1.84 -1.07 -10.06
C PHE A 20 1.33 -2.48 -10.31
N ARG A 21 1.41 -2.92 -11.54
CA ARG A 21 1.05 -4.28 -11.90
C ARG A 21 2.18 -4.89 -12.69
N ASN A 22 2.51 -6.14 -12.41
CA ASN A 22 3.51 -6.83 -13.22
C ASN A 22 2.87 -7.24 -14.55
N ALA A 23 3.19 -6.48 -15.60
CA ALA A 23 2.75 -6.76 -16.95
C ALA A 23 3.64 -7.78 -17.63
N GLY A 24 4.80 -8.08 -17.04
CA GLY A 24 5.72 -9.10 -17.53
C GLY A 24 5.41 -10.46 -16.93
N ASN A 25 6.44 -11.23 -16.63
CA ASN A 25 6.28 -12.53 -16.00
C ASN A 25 7.31 -12.68 -14.88
N GLU A 26 7.42 -13.87 -14.30
CA GLU A 26 8.35 -14.08 -13.19
C GLU A 26 9.81 -13.91 -13.61
N ALA A 27 10.14 -14.33 -14.81
CA ALA A 27 11.51 -14.26 -15.30
C ALA A 27 11.91 -12.85 -15.68
N THR A 28 10.99 -12.10 -16.28
CA THR A 28 11.24 -10.72 -16.70
C THR A 28 10.08 -9.85 -16.24
N PRO A 29 10.05 -9.50 -14.95
CA PRO A 29 8.97 -8.67 -14.44
C PRO A 29 9.07 -7.24 -14.97
N GLU A 30 7.93 -6.63 -15.20
CA GLU A 30 7.88 -5.29 -15.74
C GLU A 30 6.72 -4.58 -15.06
N LEU A 31 7.00 -3.59 -14.25
CA LEU A 31 5.96 -2.91 -13.49
C LEU A 31 5.37 -1.74 -14.25
N ASP A 32 4.07 -1.85 -14.53
CA ASP A 32 3.33 -0.77 -15.14
C ASP A 32 2.56 -0.04 -14.07
N PRO A 33 2.62 1.29 -14.06
CA PRO A 33 1.84 2.05 -13.07
C PRO A 33 0.34 1.90 -13.34
N LEU A 34 -0.43 1.78 -12.28
CA LEU A 34 -1.88 1.79 -12.36
C LEU A 34 -2.38 3.13 -11.84
N PRO A 35 -3.58 3.55 -12.24
CA PRO A 35 -4.14 4.79 -11.69
C PRO A 35 -4.26 4.69 -10.18
N SER A 36 -3.82 5.71 -9.47
CA SER A 36 -3.96 5.74 -8.03
C SER A 36 -5.39 6.07 -7.68
N PRO A 37 -6.04 5.26 -6.84
CA PRO A 37 -7.40 5.57 -6.47
C PRO A 37 -7.44 6.77 -5.54
N LYS A 38 -8.57 7.45 -5.53
CA LYS A 38 -8.75 8.53 -4.60
C LYS A 38 -9.24 7.89 -3.31
N LEU A 39 -8.46 8.01 -2.25
CA LEU A 39 -8.81 7.41 -0.98
C LEU A 39 -9.62 8.38 -0.13
N ASP A 40 -10.60 7.84 0.60
CA ASP A 40 -11.33 8.60 1.56
C ASP A 40 -10.66 8.46 2.92
N ALA A 41 -9.68 9.29 3.15
CA ALA A 41 -8.95 9.26 4.38
C ALA A 41 -9.54 10.21 5.42
N HIS A 42 -10.72 10.71 5.19
CA HIS A 42 -11.22 11.55 6.13
C HIS A 42 -11.67 10.85 7.22
N ASN A 43 -11.58 11.41 8.14
CA ASN A 43 -11.91 10.82 9.13
C ASN A 43 -13.04 11.30 9.63
N HIS A 44 -13.91 10.66 9.33
CA HIS A 44 -15.03 11.06 9.73
C HIS A 44 -15.14 11.27 11.07
N SER A 45 -14.51 10.63 11.61
CA SER A 45 -14.62 10.69 12.89
C SER A 45 -14.25 11.90 13.33
N GLY A 46 -14.25 12.47 12.86
CA GLY A 46 -13.91 13.40 13.20
C GLY A 46 -13.57 14.08 13.83
N THR A 47 -13.70 14.21 13.90
CA THR A 47 -13.45 14.60 14.53
C THR A 47 -12.74 15.43 14.66
N GLY A 48 -12.49 15.65 14.31
CA GLY A 48 -11.84 16.26 14.35
C GLY A 48 -11.49 17.31 14.85
N HIS A 49 -11.56 17.58 15.13
CA HIS A 49 -11.36 18.46 15.53
C HIS A 49 -10.49 18.82 16.26
N HIS A 50 -10.05 18.95 16.39
CA HIS A 50 -9.36 19.30 17.08
C HIS A 50 -8.40 19.63 17.16
N SER A 51 -8.17 19.79 16.83
CA SER A 51 -7.49 19.84 17.00
C SER A 51 -6.47 20.41 17.13
N SER A 52 -5.88 20.48 17.46
CA SER A 52 -4.85 20.84 17.82
C SER A 52 -3.97 20.98 16.99
N ALA A 53 -4.14 21.15 16.35
CA ALA A 53 -3.48 21.46 15.52
C ALA A 53 -2.16 21.53 15.40
N GLY A 54 -1.64 21.39 14.37
CA GLY A 54 -0.30 21.54 14.09
C GLY A 54 0.60 20.78 14.84
N ASN A 55 0.16 19.98 15.69
CA ASN A 55 1.15 19.32 16.42
C ASN A 55 1.44 18.00 15.76
N HIS A 56 2.47 17.38 16.24
CA HIS A 56 2.98 16.14 15.72
C HIS A 56 1.95 15.01 15.82
N ALA A 57 1.20 14.99 16.87
CA ALA A 57 0.20 13.95 17.05
C ALA A 57 -0.89 14.05 15.98
N GLY A 58 -1.29 15.25 15.58
CA GLY A 58 -2.25 15.41 14.52
C GLY A 58 -1.76 14.91 13.18
N THR A 59 -0.47 15.14 12.90
CA THR A 59 0.13 14.64 11.66
C THR A 59 0.14 13.13 11.63
N LEU A 60 0.51 12.47 12.72
CA LEU A 60 0.53 11.02 12.78
C LEU A 60 -0.86 10.41 12.62
N VAL A 61 -1.87 11.04 13.22
CA VAL A 61 -3.23 10.56 13.06
C VAL A 61 -3.68 10.65 11.60
N SER A 62 -3.30 11.71 10.89
CA SER A 62 -3.63 11.84 9.50
C SER A 62 -2.94 10.78 8.65
N GLU A 63 -1.68 10.50 8.93
CA GLU A 63 -0.94 9.49 8.21
C GLU A 63 -1.51 8.09 8.46
N ASP A 64 -1.92 7.82 9.69
CA ASP A 64 -2.53 6.54 10.02
C ASP A 64 -3.89 6.41 9.33
N ALA A 65 -4.67 7.50 9.26
CA ALA A 65 -5.95 7.47 8.55
C ALA A 65 -5.75 7.16 7.07
N HIS A 66 -4.70 7.73 6.46
CA HIS A 66 -4.38 7.45 5.07
C HIS A 66 -3.99 5.98 4.88
N ALA A 67 -3.16 5.45 5.76
CA ALA A 67 -2.74 4.05 5.70
C ALA A 67 -3.94 3.10 5.85
N ILE A 68 -4.84 3.40 6.77
CA ILE A 68 -6.04 2.60 6.98
C ILE A 68 -6.94 2.67 5.74
N ALA A 69 -7.11 3.85 5.14
CA ALA A 69 -7.91 4.00 3.93
C ALA A 69 -7.32 3.17 2.78
N ALA A 70 -5.99 3.15 2.66
CA ALA A 70 -5.32 2.35 1.64
C ALA A 70 -5.59 0.86 1.83
N VAL A 71 -5.49 0.37 3.06
CA VAL A 71 -5.76 -1.04 3.34
C VAL A 71 -7.22 -1.37 3.09
N ASN A 72 -8.13 -0.48 3.48
CA ASN A 72 -9.55 -0.72 3.25
C ASN A 72 -9.85 -0.83 1.76
N TRP A 73 -9.21 0.02 0.95
CA TRP A 73 -9.36 -0.06 -0.49
C TRP A 73 -8.83 -1.39 -1.03
N LEU A 74 -7.64 -1.80 -0.55
CA LEU A 74 -7.04 -3.06 -0.99
C LEU A 74 -7.89 -4.26 -0.57
N ASN A 75 -8.42 -4.25 0.65
CA ASN A 75 -9.32 -5.31 1.12
C ASN A 75 -10.54 -5.41 0.19
N ALA A 76 -11.12 -4.29 -0.20
CA ALA A 76 -12.27 -4.29 -1.10
C ALA A 76 -11.92 -4.86 -2.47
N GLN A 77 -10.74 -4.55 -2.99
CA GLN A 77 -10.30 -5.08 -4.28
C GLN A 77 -10.08 -6.59 -4.21
N VAL A 78 -9.51 -7.07 -3.14
CA VAL A 78 -9.30 -8.51 -2.94
C VAL A 78 -10.64 -9.22 -2.82
N LEU A 79 -11.55 -8.67 -2.02
CA LEU A 79 -12.88 -9.27 -1.85
C LEU A 79 -13.67 -9.26 -3.15
N GLY A 80 -13.43 -8.28 -4.01
CA GLY A 80 -14.05 -8.22 -5.33
C GLY A 80 -13.33 -9.04 -6.40
N HIS A 81 -12.33 -9.82 -5.99
CA HIS A 81 -11.55 -10.67 -6.91
C HIS A 81 -10.80 -9.88 -7.99
N LYS A 82 -10.43 -8.64 -7.69
CA LYS A 82 -9.68 -7.81 -8.62
C LYS A 82 -8.18 -7.87 -8.40
N ILE A 83 -7.76 -8.37 -7.25
CA ILE A 83 -6.34 -8.55 -6.93
C ILE A 83 -6.18 -10.00 -6.46
N ASP A 84 -5.33 -10.74 -7.13
CA ASP A 84 -5.08 -12.14 -6.80
C ASP A 84 -3.72 -12.37 -6.15
N ASN A 85 -2.77 -11.49 -6.38
CA ASN A 85 -1.45 -11.53 -5.76
C ASN A 85 -1.05 -10.11 -5.43
N LEU A 86 -0.63 -9.88 -4.21
CA LEU A 86 -0.34 -8.55 -3.72
C LEU A 86 0.99 -8.49 -3.00
N VAL A 87 1.75 -7.42 -3.23
CA VAL A 87 2.95 -7.10 -2.46
C VAL A 87 2.73 -5.72 -1.88
N LEU A 88 2.98 -5.54 -0.58
CA LEU A 88 2.85 -4.25 0.06
C LEU A 88 4.21 -3.69 0.42
N ILE A 89 4.42 -2.43 0.11
CA ILE A 89 5.66 -1.72 0.43
C ILE A 89 5.28 -0.45 1.18
N ALA A 90 5.82 -0.29 2.36
CA ALA A 90 5.59 0.89 3.17
C ALA A 90 6.68 1.01 4.21
N ALA A 91 6.90 2.21 4.72
CA ALA A 91 7.85 2.39 5.81
C ALA A 91 7.41 1.56 7.03
N PRO A 92 8.33 1.16 7.89
CA PRO A 92 8.01 0.24 9.00
C PRO A 92 6.82 0.67 9.85
N ARG A 93 6.73 1.94 10.20
CA ARG A 93 5.61 2.41 11.01
C ARG A 93 4.28 2.27 10.27
N THR A 94 4.26 2.68 9.02
CA THR A 94 3.04 2.62 8.20
C THR A 94 2.61 1.17 7.99
N LEU A 95 3.56 0.32 7.69
CA LEU A 95 3.29 -1.10 7.48
C LEU A 95 2.73 -1.73 8.77
N GLY A 96 3.27 -1.35 9.92
CA GLY A 96 2.76 -1.84 11.21
C GLY A 96 1.30 -1.45 11.42
N GLU A 97 0.93 -0.24 11.03
CA GLU A 97 -0.46 0.20 11.15
C GLU A 97 -1.35 -0.56 10.16
N MET A 98 -0.89 -0.75 8.94
CA MET A 98 -1.66 -1.46 7.90
C MET A 98 -1.96 -2.90 8.31
N ARG A 99 -0.99 -3.57 8.92
CA ARG A 99 -1.16 -4.98 9.32
C ARG A 99 -2.33 -5.18 10.28
N ARG A 100 -2.68 -4.17 11.02
CA ARG A 100 -3.78 -4.26 11.99
C ARG A 100 -5.14 -4.29 11.33
N HIS A 101 -5.20 -3.99 10.04
CA HIS A 101 -6.47 -3.86 9.31
C HIS A 101 -6.60 -4.84 8.14
N TYR A 102 -5.70 -5.80 8.01
CA TYR A 102 -5.79 -6.76 6.92
C TYR A 102 -7.01 -7.67 7.10
N HIS A 103 -7.79 -7.82 6.04
CA HIS A 103 -8.83 -8.82 6.00
C HIS A 103 -8.17 -10.19 5.79
N LYS A 104 -8.78 -11.25 6.24
CA LYS A 104 -8.24 -12.59 6.04
C LYS A 104 -7.98 -12.90 4.58
N GLN A 105 -8.86 -12.46 3.70
CA GLN A 105 -8.68 -12.71 2.27
C GLN A 105 -7.46 -11.97 1.73
N LEU A 106 -7.20 -10.78 2.23
CA LEU A 106 -6.01 -10.05 1.82
C LEU A 106 -4.76 -10.80 2.26
N GLU A 107 -4.76 -11.33 3.46
CA GLU A 107 -3.60 -12.10 3.95
C GLU A 107 -3.32 -13.31 3.07
N GLN A 108 -4.36 -13.90 2.50
CA GLN A 108 -4.18 -15.07 1.63
C GLN A 108 -3.55 -14.73 0.29
N VAL A 109 -3.75 -13.52 -0.23
CA VAL A 109 -3.17 -13.12 -1.50
C VAL A 109 -1.88 -12.32 -1.32
N LEU A 110 -1.52 -11.99 -0.09
CA LEU A 110 -0.34 -11.20 0.20
C LEU A 110 0.90 -12.07 0.05
N MET A 111 1.71 -11.78 -0.97
CA MET A 111 2.90 -12.56 -1.24
C MET A 111 4.07 -12.12 -0.42
N GLY A 112 4.10 -10.88 -0.03
CA GLY A 112 5.20 -10.36 0.79
C GLY A 112 5.01 -8.91 1.14
N GLU A 113 5.81 -8.45 2.07
CA GLU A 113 5.84 -7.07 2.52
C GLU A 113 7.26 -6.59 2.51
N LEU A 114 7.48 -5.34 2.18
CA LEU A 114 8.79 -4.73 2.25
C LEU A 114 8.69 -3.47 3.10
N ALA A 115 9.39 -3.48 4.23
CA ALA A 115 9.35 -2.36 5.16
C ALA A 115 10.38 -1.31 4.78
N LYS A 116 10.12 -0.60 3.71
CA LYS A 116 10.99 0.47 3.22
C LYS A 116 10.15 1.59 2.66
N ASP A 117 10.66 2.81 2.76
CA ASP A 117 10.00 3.95 2.17
C ASP A 117 10.51 4.11 0.74
N LEU A 118 9.73 3.64 -0.21
CA LEU A 118 10.05 3.73 -1.63
C LEU A 118 9.09 4.67 -2.38
N ALA A 119 8.39 5.53 -1.66
CA ALA A 119 7.46 6.46 -2.28
C ALA A 119 8.16 7.30 -3.34
N GLY A 120 7.53 7.48 -4.47
CA GLY A 120 8.10 8.24 -5.57
C GLY A 120 9.09 7.50 -6.45
N ARG A 121 9.44 6.26 -6.09
CA ARG A 121 10.36 5.48 -6.92
C ARG A 121 9.65 4.92 -8.14
N LYS A 122 10.42 4.65 -9.16
CA LYS A 122 9.87 4.10 -10.40
C LYS A 122 9.96 2.59 -10.42
N GLY A 123 9.23 1.99 -11.33
CA GLY A 123 9.16 0.54 -11.45
C GLY A 123 10.49 -0.20 -11.36
N PRO A 124 11.51 0.18 -12.14
CA PRO A 124 12.80 -0.52 -12.07
C PRO A 124 13.46 -0.46 -10.69
N GLU A 125 13.30 0.67 -9.99
CA GLU A 125 13.89 0.82 -8.66
C GLU A 125 13.14 -0.05 -7.65
N ILE A 126 11.83 -0.16 -7.80
CA ILE A 126 11.01 -1.01 -6.94
C ILE A 126 11.38 -2.47 -7.16
N LEU A 127 11.54 -2.88 -8.43
CA LEU A 127 11.94 -4.26 -8.72
C LEU A 127 13.31 -4.57 -8.13
N ALA A 128 14.24 -3.63 -8.22
CA ALA A 128 15.56 -3.83 -7.64
C ALA A 128 15.48 -4.05 -6.12
N ALA A 129 14.61 -3.30 -5.45
CA ALA A 129 14.42 -3.47 -4.00
C ALA A 129 13.81 -4.84 -3.68
N LEU A 130 12.89 -5.30 -4.50
CA LEU A 130 12.24 -6.60 -4.28
C LEU A 130 13.15 -7.78 -4.58
N LYS A 131 14.15 -7.59 -5.46
CA LYS A 131 15.05 -8.68 -5.77
C LYS A 131 15.89 -9.12 -4.61
N GLY A 132 16.14 -8.27 -3.67
CA GLY A 132 16.92 -8.61 -2.51
C GLY A 132 16.17 -9.44 -1.46
N ARG A 133 14.94 -9.81 -1.73
CA ARG A 133 14.11 -10.47 -0.73
C ARG A 133 14.06 -11.98 -0.91
#